data_de567e32881babbb5015e90460abd1c3
#
_entry.id   de567e32881babbb5015e90460abd1c3
#
_cell.length_a   1.000
_cell.length_b   1.000
_cell.length_c   1.000
_cell.angle_alpha   90.00
_cell.angle_beta   90.00
_cell.angle_gamma   90.00
#
_symmetry.space_group_name_H-M   'P 1'
#
loop_
_entity.id
_entity.type
_entity.pdbx_description
1 polymer ?
#
loop_
_entity_poly.entity_id
_entity_poly.type
_entity_poly.pdbx_seq_one_letter_code
_entity_poly.pdbx_strand_id
1 'polypeptide(L)'
;CVTIYPTPLDEIHLARIDWLRKFSSSVGFSDHSLVERDGLKASIAAIFYGADVVERHFTILPADQSKDGPVSINPQQLKELATFANMPKADINDYIVSQVPEYEIMIGKSSRTLSHEELLNRDYYRGRFASKVDGQTVYNWEELP
;
A
#
# COMPACT_ATOMS: atom_id res chain seq x y z
N CYS A 1 2.26 3.78 1.07
CA CYS A 1 0.98 3.49 0.40
C CYS A 1 0.65 4.52 -0.67
N VAL A 2 -0.37 4.23 -1.46
CA VAL A 2 -1.11 5.18 -2.29
C VAL A 2 -2.42 5.48 -1.59
N THR A 3 -2.75 6.76 -1.39
CA THR A 3 -3.92 7.18 -0.60
C THR A 3 -5.20 7.25 -1.44
N ILE A 4 -5.45 6.19 -2.19
CA ILE A 4 -6.67 5.96 -2.96
C ILE A 4 -7.35 4.70 -2.39
N TYR A 5 -8.64 4.77 -2.08
CA TYR A 5 -9.39 3.68 -1.46
C TYR A 5 -10.64 3.34 -2.26
N PRO A 6 -10.68 2.20 -2.96
CA PRO A 6 -9.60 1.22 -3.15
C PRO A 6 -8.53 1.69 -4.13
N THR A 7 -7.27 1.21 -3.96
CA THR A 7 -6.17 1.46 -4.88
C THR A 7 -6.22 0.47 -6.05
N PRO A 8 -6.27 0.92 -7.31
CA PRO A 8 -6.12 0.05 -8.48
C PRO A 8 -4.71 -0.56 -8.55
N LEU A 9 -4.57 -1.78 -9.11
CA LEU A 9 -3.28 -2.48 -9.16
C LEU A 9 -2.21 -1.73 -9.97
N ASP A 10 -2.59 -1.00 -11.02
CA ASP A 10 -1.71 -0.19 -11.85
C ASP A 10 -1.23 1.12 -11.16
N GLU A 11 -1.86 1.49 -10.04
CA GLU A 11 -1.47 2.64 -9.21
C GLU A 11 -0.67 2.25 -7.95
N ILE A 12 -0.30 0.97 -7.78
CA ILE A 12 0.42 0.46 -6.60
C ILE A 12 1.83 1.05 -6.46
N HIS A 13 2.60 1.10 -7.56
CA HIS A 13 3.94 1.67 -7.63
C HIS A 13 4.95 1.09 -6.62
N LEU A 14 5.15 -0.24 -6.61
CA LEU A 14 6.09 -0.94 -5.71
C LEU A 14 7.54 -0.42 -5.80
N ALA A 15 7.96 0.12 -6.97
CA ALA A 15 9.28 0.71 -7.14
C ALA A 15 9.57 1.89 -6.18
N ARG A 16 8.54 2.44 -5.50
CA ARG A 16 8.73 3.42 -4.43
C ARG A 16 9.41 2.83 -3.20
N ILE A 17 9.33 1.53 -2.98
CA ILE A 17 10.05 0.83 -1.90
C ILE A 17 11.55 1.07 -2.04
N ASP A 18 12.12 0.92 -3.26
CA ASP A 18 13.56 1.17 -3.51
C ASP A 18 13.93 2.64 -3.30
N TRP A 19 13.03 3.56 -3.66
CA TRP A 19 13.27 4.98 -3.42
C TRP A 19 13.28 5.30 -1.92
N LEU A 20 12.35 4.75 -1.15
CA LEU A 20 12.25 4.93 0.30
C LEU A 20 13.41 4.29 1.06
N ARG A 21 14.01 3.20 0.54
CA ARG A 21 15.21 2.58 1.13
C ARG A 21 16.43 3.49 1.18
N LYS A 22 16.43 4.59 0.42
CA LYS A 22 17.48 5.62 0.54
C LYS A 22 17.42 6.39 1.87
N PHE A 23 16.29 6.32 2.56
CA PHE A 23 16.03 7.09 3.80
C PHE A 23 15.81 6.20 5.02
N SER A 24 15.53 4.90 4.83
CA SER A 24 15.27 3.94 5.91
C SER A 24 15.78 2.55 5.54
N SER A 25 16.33 1.85 6.53
CA SER A 25 16.75 0.45 6.39
C SER A 25 15.56 -0.53 6.35
N SER A 26 14.39 -0.10 6.80
CA SER A 26 13.15 -0.89 6.76
C SER A 26 12.05 -0.10 6.06
N VAL A 27 11.42 -0.71 5.07
CA VAL A 27 10.36 -0.08 4.27
C VAL A 27 9.16 -1.01 4.18
N GLY A 28 8.00 -0.50 4.57
CA GLY A 28 6.73 -1.22 4.50
C GLY A 28 5.89 -0.83 3.29
N PHE A 29 4.91 -1.67 3.01
CA PHE A 29 3.85 -1.43 2.04
C PHE A 29 2.49 -1.55 2.73
N SER A 30 1.68 -0.50 2.64
CA SER A 30 0.30 -0.48 3.11
C SER A 30 -0.62 -0.68 1.90
N ASP A 31 -1.36 -1.79 1.89
CA ASP A 31 -2.18 -2.24 0.76
C ASP A 31 -3.65 -1.88 0.95
N HIS A 32 -4.19 -1.09 0.03
CA HIS A 32 -5.59 -0.67 -0.03
C HIS A 32 -6.30 -1.16 -1.30
N SER A 33 -5.79 -2.22 -1.94
CA SER A 33 -6.45 -2.82 -3.11
C SER A 33 -7.80 -3.45 -2.73
N LEU A 34 -8.71 -3.51 -3.70
CA LEU A 34 -10.07 -4.06 -3.52
C LEU A 34 -9.99 -5.58 -3.34
N VAL A 35 -10.36 -6.08 -2.16
CA VAL A 35 -10.23 -7.50 -1.82
C VAL A 35 -11.07 -8.40 -2.74
N GLU A 36 -12.28 -8.00 -3.08
CA GLU A 36 -13.18 -8.79 -3.94
C GLU A 36 -12.59 -9.04 -5.34
N ARG A 37 -11.93 -8.01 -5.93
CA ARG A 37 -11.36 -8.09 -7.27
C ARG A 37 -9.93 -8.62 -7.27
N ASP A 38 -9.11 -8.13 -6.35
CA ASP A 38 -7.66 -8.26 -6.40
C ASP A 38 -7.11 -9.27 -5.37
N GLY A 39 -7.94 -9.68 -4.40
CA GLY A 39 -7.52 -10.61 -3.35
C GLY A 39 -6.30 -10.10 -2.57
N LEU A 40 -5.25 -10.92 -2.52
CA LEU A 40 -3.98 -10.62 -1.86
C LEU A 40 -2.86 -10.26 -2.85
N LYS A 41 -3.15 -10.11 -4.15
CA LYS A 41 -2.14 -9.94 -5.21
C LYS A 41 -1.14 -8.82 -4.90
N ALA A 42 -1.62 -7.64 -4.49
CA ALA A 42 -0.75 -6.49 -4.21
C ALA A 42 0.13 -6.72 -2.98
N SER A 43 -0.41 -7.31 -1.91
CA SER A 43 0.35 -7.67 -0.71
C SER A 43 1.43 -8.73 -1.01
N ILE A 44 1.09 -9.78 -1.77
CA ILE A 44 2.04 -10.84 -2.16
C ILE A 44 3.11 -10.27 -3.09
N ALA A 45 2.73 -9.44 -4.05
CA ALA A 45 3.66 -8.72 -4.93
C ALA A 45 4.63 -7.84 -4.14
N ALA A 46 4.16 -7.14 -3.10
CA ALA A 46 5.02 -6.32 -2.23
C ALA A 46 6.01 -7.17 -1.43
N ILE A 47 5.60 -8.32 -0.89
CA ILE A 47 6.49 -9.29 -0.23
C ILE A 47 7.58 -9.75 -1.20
N PHE A 48 7.20 -10.19 -2.40
CA PHE A 48 8.13 -10.65 -3.43
C PHE A 48 9.09 -9.55 -3.88
N TYR A 49 8.60 -8.32 -4.03
CA TYR A 49 9.40 -7.14 -4.39
C TYR A 49 10.41 -6.79 -3.29
N GLY A 50 10.13 -7.14 -2.02
CA GLY A 50 11.04 -6.98 -0.90
C GLY A 50 10.59 -5.97 0.15
N ALA A 51 9.30 -5.75 0.33
CA ALA A 51 8.80 -5.01 1.48
C ALA A 51 9.15 -5.76 2.78
N ASP A 52 9.66 -5.02 3.79
CA ASP A 52 10.01 -5.59 5.10
C ASP A 52 8.77 -5.75 5.98
N VAL A 53 7.73 -4.95 5.74
CA VAL A 53 6.46 -4.95 6.45
C VAL A 53 5.33 -4.80 5.45
N VAL A 54 4.27 -5.58 5.60
CA VAL A 54 3.00 -5.37 4.89
C VAL A 54 1.93 -5.00 5.91
N GLU A 55 1.26 -3.87 5.68
CA GLU A 55 0.10 -3.43 6.43
C GLU A 55 -1.15 -3.65 5.58
N ARG A 56 -2.21 -4.19 6.20
CA ARG A 56 -3.49 -4.44 5.56
C ARG A 56 -4.65 -4.20 6.52
N HIS A 57 -5.70 -3.54 6.04
CA HIS A 57 -6.96 -3.47 6.78
C HIS A 57 -7.50 -4.87 7.04
N PHE A 58 -8.05 -5.09 8.23
CA PHE A 58 -8.53 -6.40 8.68
C PHE A 58 -9.92 -6.28 9.30
N THR A 59 -10.81 -7.22 9.01
CA THR A 59 -12.14 -7.30 9.61
C THR A 59 -12.60 -8.74 9.78
N ILE A 60 -13.40 -8.99 10.82
CA ILE A 60 -14.17 -10.21 10.99
C ILE A 60 -15.63 -10.04 10.56
N LEU A 61 -16.00 -8.83 10.16
CA LEU A 61 -17.35 -8.50 9.71
C LEU A 61 -17.44 -8.64 8.18
N PRO A 62 -18.64 -8.83 7.64
CA PRO A 62 -18.90 -8.65 6.22
C PRO A 62 -18.42 -7.28 5.72
N ALA A 63 -17.96 -7.21 4.46
CA ALA A 63 -17.35 -6.00 3.91
C ALA A 63 -18.29 -4.77 3.93
N ASP A 64 -19.59 -4.97 3.80
CA ASP A 64 -20.63 -3.94 3.85
C ASP A 64 -20.94 -3.45 5.28
N GLN A 65 -20.44 -4.13 6.29
CA GLN A 65 -20.65 -3.79 7.72
C GLN A 65 -19.43 -3.09 8.37
N SER A 66 -18.40 -2.80 7.58
CA SER A 66 -17.19 -2.10 8.03
C SER A 66 -16.90 -0.93 7.10
N LYS A 67 -16.48 0.22 7.66
CA LYS A 67 -16.15 1.42 6.88
C LYS A 67 -15.12 1.14 5.78
N ASP A 68 -14.07 0.41 6.11
CA ASP A 68 -12.99 0.05 5.18
C ASP A 68 -13.10 -1.44 4.74
N GLY A 69 -14.30 -2.01 4.85
CA GLY A 69 -14.56 -3.41 4.53
C GLY A 69 -14.11 -3.85 3.16
N PRO A 70 -14.35 -3.09 2.08
CA PRO A 70 -13.94 -3.46 0.72
C PRO A 70 -12.43 -3.67 0.55
N VAL A 71 -11.60 -3.01 1.37
CA VAL A 71 -10.12 -3.14 1.36
C VAL A 71 -9.60 -3.98 2.53
N SER A 72 -10.48 -4.50 3.38
CA SER A 72 -10.13 -5.29 4.56
C SER A 72 -10.11 -6.78 4.25
N ILE A 73 -9.02 -7.46 4.65
CA ILE A 73 -8.92 -8.92 4.58
C ILE A 73 -9.57 -9.58 5.81
N ASN A 74 -10.01 -10.81 5.63
CA ASN A 74 -10.57 -11.63 6.70
C ASN A 74 -9.50 -12.53 7.37
N PRO A 75 -9.82 -13.26 8.47
CA PRO A 75 -8.87 -14.13 9.17
C PRO A 75 -8.22 -15.20 8.27
N GLN A 76 -8.95 -15.77 7.32
CA GLN A 76 -8.41 -16.79 6.42
C GLN A 76 -7.38 -16.16 5.46
N GLN A 77 -7.69 -15.01 4.89
CA GLN A 77 -6.77 -14.26 4.01
C GLN A 77 -5.53 -13.77 4.77
N LEU A 78 -5.67 -13.34 6.04
CA LEU A 78 -4.52 -12.99 6.87
C LEU A 78 -3.60 -14.20 7.10
N LYS A 79 -4.16 -15.38 7.37
CA LYS A 79 -3.39 -16.62 7.50
C LYS A 79 -2.67 -16.98 6.20
N GLU A 80 -3.33 -16.83 5.06
CA GLU A 80 -2.73 -17.04 3.75
C GLU A 80 -1.57 -16.07 3.51
N LEU A 81 -1.76 -14.77 3.79
CA LEU A 81 -0.71 -13.76 3.65
C LEU A 81 0.50 -14.05 4.55
N ALA A 82 0.26 -14.51 5.79
CA ALA A 82 1.33 -14.95 6.69
C ALA A 82 2.10 -16.16 6.15
N THR A 83 1.44 -17.05 5.41
CA THR A 83 2.11 -18.17 4.72
C THR A 83 3.08 -17.64 3.65
N PHE A 84 2.64 -16.70 2.81
CA PHE A 84 3.51 -16.07 1.81
C PHE A 84 4.68 -15.31 2.44
N ALA A 85 4.46 -14.62 3.57
CA ALA A 85 5.54 -13.91 4.28
C ALA A 85 6.66 -14.82 4.78
N ASN A 86 6.38 -16.12 4.97
CA ASN A 86 7.36 -17.13 5.41
C ASN A 86 7.80 -18.08 4.29
N MET A 87 7.31 -17.88 3.07
CA MET A 87 7.59 -18.75 1.92
C MET A 87 8.96 -18.42 1.30
N PRO A 88 9.72 -19.42 0.82
CA PRO A 88 10.94 -19.17 0.05
C PRO A 88 10.65 -18.29 -1.18
N LYS A 89 11.56 -17.36 -1.47
CA LYS A 89 11.37 -16.41 -2.57
C LYS A 89 11.17 -17.08 -3.94
N ALA A 90 11.77 -18.26 -4.17
CA ALA A 90 11.58 -19.03 -5.38
C ALA A 90 10.13 -19.50 -5.55
N ASP A 91 9.51 -19.99 -4.47
CA ASP A 91 8.12 -20.46 -4.50
C ASP A 91 7.13 -19.29 -4.69
N ILE A 92 7.44 -18.12 -4.09
CA ILE A 92 6.65 -16.90 -4.32
C ILE A 92 6.78 -16.48 -5.81
N ASN A 93 7.98 -16.59 -6.39
CA ASN A 93 8.19 -16.29 -7.80
C ASN A 93 7.30 -17.15 -8.71
N ASP A 94 7.23 -18.45 -8.45
CA ASP A 94 6.41 -19.37 -9.25
C ASP A 94 4.92 -19.01 -9.12
N TYR A 95 4.48 -18.61 -7.94
CA TYR A 95 3.13 -18.09 -7.72
C TYR A 95 2.91 -16.79 -8.49
N ILE A 96 3.81 -15.81 -8.41
CA ILE A 96 3.70 -14.52 -9.11
C ILE A 96 3.58 -14.76 -10.62
N VAL A 97 4.47 -15.55 -11.19
CA VAL A 97 4.48 -15.84 -12.64
C VAL A 97 3.18 -16.51 -13.10
N SER A 98 2.62 -17.40 -12.29
CA SER A 98 1.43 -18.18 -12.67
C SER A 98 0.10 -17.54 -12.32
N GLN A 99 0.03 -16.72 -11.24
CA GLN A 99 -1.22 -16.26 -10.64
C GLN A 99 -1.38 -14.73 -10.59
N VAL A 100 -0.31 -13.97 -10.86
CA VAL A 100 -0.32 -12.50 -10.75
C VAL A 100 0.20 -11.86 -12.04
N PRO A 101 -0.55 -11.97 -13.15
CA PRO A 101 -0.14 -11.39 -14.45
C PRO A 101 0.02 -9.86 -14.37
N GLU A 102 -0.59 -9.22 -13.37
CA GLU A 102 -0.51 -7.78 -13.13
C GLU A 102 0.80 -7.36 -12.41
N TYR A 103 1.70 -8.29 -12.08
CA TYR A 103 2.89 -7.98 -11.28
C TYR A 103 3.74 -6.86 -11.88
N GLU A 104 4.03 -6.93 -13.18
CA GLU A 104 4.86 -5.92 -13.85
C GLU A 104 4.23 -4.52 -13.81
N ILE A 105 2.90 -4.41 -13.95
CA ILE A 105 2.22 -3.12 -13.88
C ILE A 105 2.24 -2.55 -12.46
N MET A 106 2.19 -3.41 -11.42
CA MET A 106 2.28 -3.00 -10.02
C MET A 106 3.66 -2.45 -9.64
N ILE A 107 4.75 -2.83 -10.34
CA ILE A 107 6.08 -2.24 -10.11
C ILE A 107 6.02 -0.74 -10.33
N GLY A 108 5.42 -0.28 -11.42
CA GLY A 108 5.17 1.13 -11.69
C GLY A 108 6.42 2.00 -11.63
N LYS A 109 6.31 3.20 -11.04
CA LYS A 109 7.37 4.20 -11.01
C LYS A 109 7.85 4.48 -9.58
N SER A 110 9.17 4.61 -9.40
CA SER A 110 9.79 5.00 -8.11
C SER A 110 9.49 6.46 -7.73
N SER A 111 9.29 7.34 -8.72
CA SER A 111 8.90 8.74 -8.55
C SER A 111 7.85 9.13 -9.56
N ARG A 112 6.82 9.83 -9.11
CA ARG A 112 5.72 10.33 -9.95
C ARG A 112 5.06 11.53 -9.29
N THR A 113 4.30 12.29 -10.05
CA THR A 113 3.37 13.29 -9.52
C THR A 113 2.19 12.60 -8.83
N LEU A 114 1.58 13.27 -7.88
CA LEU A 114 0.33 12.81 -7.27
C LEU A 114 -0.79 12.76 -8.32
N SER A 115 -1.66 11.77 -8.25
CA SER A 115 -2.87 11.71 -9.06
C SER A 115 -3.88 12.78 -8.63
N HIS A 116 -4.92 12.99 -9.43
CA HIS A 116 -5.98 13.91 -9.07
C HIS A 116 -6.67 13.52 -7.75
N GLU A 117 -6.93 12.24 -7.55
CA GLU A 117 -7.55 11.69 -6.34
C GLU A 117 -6.66 11.90 -5.11
N GLU A 118 -5.35 11.70 -5.24
CA GLU A 118 -4.41 11.92 -4.15
C GLU A 118 -4.32 13.42 -3.79
N LEU A 119 -4.41 14.31 -4.77
CA LEU A 119 -4.46 15.76 -4.53
C LEU A 119 -5.74 16.15 -3.76
N LEU A 120 -6.90 15.59 -4.14
CA LEU A 120 -8.16 15.81 -3.42
C LEU A 120 -8.06 15.27 -1.97
N ASN A 121 -7.50 14.09 -1.77
CA ASN A 121 -7.29 13.52 -0.45
C ASN A 121 -6.32 14.37 0.38
N ARG A 122 -5.25 14.86 -0.20
CA ARG A 122 -4.33 15.79 0.46
C ARG A 122 -5.06 17.03 0.95
N ASP A 123 -5.87 17.66 0.11
CA ASP A 123 -6.61 18.86 0.46
C ASP A 123 -7.67 18.59 1.53
N TYR A 124 -8.36 17.44 1.48
CA TYR A 124 -9.32 17.00 2.49
C TYR A 124 -8.66 16.82 3.88
N TYR A 125 -7.45 16.23 3.91
CA TYR A 125 -6.71 16.00 5.14
C TYR A 125 -5.87 17.21 5.59
N ARG A 126 -5.90 18.30 4.85
CA ARG A 126 -5.20 19.53 5.18
C ARG A 126 -5.54 20.00 6.62
N GLY A 127 -4.51 20.28 7.41
CA GLY A 127 -4.67 20.68 8.79
C GLY A 127 -4.79 19.53 9.81
N ARG A 128 -4.95 18.29 9.39
CA ARG A 128 -4.93 17.13 10.30
C ARG A 128 -3.50 16.69 10.65
N PHE A 129 -2.53 17.05 9.83
CA PHE A 129 -1.12 16.75 10.00
C PHE A 129 -0.35 18.07 10.06
N ALA A 130 -0.34 18.70 11.21
CA ALA A 130 0.37 19.95 11.43
C ALA A 130 1.49 19.76 12.46
N SER A 131 2.63 20.36 12.19
CA SER A 131 3.76 20.48 13.12
C SER A 131 3.86 21.92 13.63
N LYS A 132 4.45 22.14 14.80
CA LYS A 132 4.81 23.47 15.27
C LYS A 132 6.30 23.67 15.06
N VAL A 133 6.67 24.69 14.30
CA VAL A 133 8.05 25.12 14.08
C VAL A 133 8.12 26.60 14.51
N ASP A 134 9.01 26.91 15.45
CA ASP A 134 9.19 28.26 16.00
C ASP A 134 7.88 28.95 16.46
N GLY A 135 6.96 28.14 17.02
CA GLY A 135 5.65 28.61 17.50
C GLY A 135 4.58 28.79 16.42
N GLN A 136 4.92 28.62 15.14
CA GLN A 136 3.98 28.67 14.04
C GLN A 136 3.47 27.27 13.67
N THR A 137 2.22 27.17 13.24
CA THR A 137 1.65 25.93 12.72
C THR A 137 2.04 25.78 11.24
N VAL A 138 2.76 24.71 10.92
CA VAL A 138 3.15 24.35 9.55
C VAL A 138 2.50 23.01 9.20
N TYR A 139 1.85 22.95 8.07
CA TYR A 139 1.29 21.70 7.56
C TYR A 139 2.38 20.88 6.89
N ASN A 140 2.40 19.57 7.14
CA ASN A 140 3.49 18.68 6.74
C ASN A 140 3.76 18.58 5.22
N TRP A 141 2.85 19.09 4.39
CA TRP A 141 2.97 19.11 2.92
C TRP A 141 3.10 20.53 2.33
N GLU A 142 3.15 21.54 3.17
CA GLU A 142 3.42 22.91 2.70
C GLU A 142 4.94 23.14 2.62
N GLU A 143 5.38 23.77 1.56
CA GLU A 143 6.75 24.25 1.49
C GLU A 143 6.94 25.32 2.57
N LEU A 144 8.03 25.21 3.32
CA LEU A 144 8.44 26.26 4.22
C LEU A 144 8.88 27.47 3.37
N PRO A 145 8.45 28.71 3.71
CA PRO A 145 8.86 29.90 2.99
C PRO A 145 10.38 30.14 3.07
#